data_831906ff4a4af4bbb211aa8f64717788
#
_entry.id   831906ff4a4af4bbb211aa8f64717788
#
_cell.length_a   1.000
_cell.length_b   1.000
_cell.length_c   1.000
_cell.angle_alpha   90.00
_cell.angle_beta   90.00
_cell.angle_gamma   90.00
#
_symmetry.space_group_name_H-M   'P 1'
#
loop_
_entity.id
_entity.type
_entity.pdbx_description
1 polymer ?
#
loop_
_entity_poly.entity_id
_entity_poly.type
_entity_poly.pdbx_seq_one_letter_code
_entity_poly.pdbx_strand_id
1 'polypeptide(L)'
;MTVENARTNGERLYALYGMKGARGEALSGYHTVLKKALPVLKHQLDRGLSLNDAGAVTLLYIMAHSEDTNIVNRSSYHSMKKIQSILRETLNDPEFINKDPIPYIESLDREFIKNNISPGGSADLLALTFFLYLFENSGL
;
A
#
# COMPACT_ATOMS: atom_id res chain seq x y z
N MET A 1 -25.59 -6.12 3.31
CA MET A 1 -24.63 -7.25 3.22
C MET A 1 -24.26 -7.72 4.62
N THR A 2 -24.56 -8.96 4.93
CA THR A 2 -24.20 -9.61 6.18
C THR A 2 -23.15 -10.69 5.92
N VAL A 3 -22.45 -11.13 6.96
CA VAL A 3 -21.46 -12.22 6.83
C VAL A 3 -22.09 -13.51 6.31
N GLU A 4 -23.31 -13.81 6.76
CA GLU A 4 -24.06 -15.00 6.35
C GLU A 4 -24.45 -14.99 4.87
N ASN A 5 -24.64 -13.80 4.27
CA ASN A 5 -25.02 -13.64 2.87
C ASN A 5 -23.81 -13.42 1.95
N ALA A 6 -22.62 -13.28 2.52
CA ALA A 6 -21.41 -13.03 1.75
C ALA A 6 -21.02 -14.25 0.92
N ARG A 7 -20.85 -14.07 -0.38
CA ARG A 7 -20.46 -15.11 -1.36
C ARG A 7 -18.97 -15.07 -1.68
N THR A 8 -18.35 -13.93 -1.46
CA THR A 8 -16.93 -13.72 -1.72
C THR A 8 -16.21 -13.26 -0.45
N ASN A 9 -14.89 -13.40 -0.44
CA ASN A 9 -14.09 -12.93 0.66
C ASN A 9 -14.17 -11.40 0.83
N GLY A 10 -14.23 -10.67 -0.28
CA GLY A 10 -14.41 -9.20 -0.25
C GLY A 10 -15.73 -8.80 0.38
N GLU A 11 -16.83 -9.48 0.05
CA GLU A 11 -18.13 -9.25 0.67
C GLU A 11 -18.11 -9.55 2.18
N ARG A 12 -17.44 -10.62 2.57
CA ARG A 12 -17.27 -10.98 3.97
C ARG A 12 -16.52 -9.88 4.75
N LEU A 13 -15.41 -9.38 4.21
CA LEU A 13 -14.64 -8.33 4.85
C LEU A 13 -15.41 -7.01 4.91
N TYR A 14 -16.19 -6.71 3.89
CA TYR A 14 -17.10 -5.56 3.91
C TYR A 14 -18.13 -5.69 5.04
N ALA A 15 -18.77 -6.87 5.15
CA ALA A 15 -19.76 -7.11 6.20
C ALA A 15 -19.17 -7.05 7.61
N LEU A 16 -17.95 -7.57 7.80
CA LEU A 16 -17.28 -7.59 9.12
C LEU A 16 -16.70 -6.23 9.52
N TYR A 17 -16.08 -5.53 8.58
CA TYR A 17 -15.20 -4.39 8.89
C TYR A 17 -15.52 -3.13 8.07
N GLY A 18 -16.47 -3.20 7.15
CA GLY A 18 -16.76 -2.11 6.22
C GLY A 18 -15.66 -1.89 5.16
N MET A 19 -14.77 -2.86 4.97
CA MET A 19 -13.69 -2.76 3.99
C MET A 19 -14.22 -2.77 2.57
N LYS A 20 -13.87 -1.75 1.80
CA LYS A 20 -14.29 -1.61 0.40
C LYS A 20 -13.29 -2.21 -0.59
N GLY A 21 -12.03 -2.38 -0.18
CA GLY A 21 -10.97 -3.00 -0.97
C GLY A 21 -10.76 -2.37 -2.34
N ALA A 22 -10.45 -3.20 -3.34
CA ALA A 22 -10.19 -2.76 -4.71
C ALA A 22 -11.39 -2.04 -5.34
N ARG A 23 -12.61 -2.49 -5.05
CA ARG A 23 -13.83 -1.82 -5.54
C ARG A 23 -13.95 -0.40 -4.99
N GLY A 24 -13.67 -0.20 -3.71
CA GLY A 24 -13.69 1.12 -3.09
C GLY A 24 -12.63 2.04 -3.67
N GLU A 25 -11.44 1.52 -3.94
CA GLU A 25 -10.38 2.27 -4.61
C GLU A 25 -10.81 2.72 -6.01
N ALA A 26 -11.38 1.81 -6.81
CA ALA A 26 -11.89 2.14 -8.14
C ALA A 26 -13.04 3.17 -8.09
N LEU A 27 -13.98 3.01 -7.16
CA LEU A 27 -15.10 3.94 -6.98
C LEU A 27 -14.65 5.34 -6.54
N SER A 28 -13.55 5.45 -5.82
CA SER A 28 -12.95 6.75 -5.45
C SER A 28 -12.17 7.41 -6.60
N GLY A 29 -12.10 6.78 -7.78
CA GLY A 29 -11.27 7.23 -8.88
C GLY A 29 -9.79 6.96 -8.66
N TYR A 30 -9.46 5.89 -7.97
CA TYR A 30 -8.09 5.51 -7.60
C TYR A 30 -7.37 6.60 -6.80
N HIS A 31 -8.06 7.13 -5.80
CA HIS A 31 -7.57 8.23 -4.96
C HIS A 31 -6.18 7.93 -4.35
N THR A 32 -5.97 6.73 -3.81
CA THR A 32 -4.69 6.34 -3.22
C THR A 32 -3.57 6.38 -4.26
N VAL A 33 -3.82 5.88 -5.46
CA VAL A 33 -2.83 5.87 -6.55
C VAL A 33 -2.53 7.30 -7.02
N LEU A 34 -3.56 8.07 -7.34
CA LEU A 34 -3.38 9.39 -7.96
C LEU A 34 -2.93 10.47 -6.98
N LYS A 35 -3.41 10.43 -5.74
CA LYS A 35 -3.15 11.49 -4.74
C LYS A 35 -2.03 11.16 -3.75
N LYS A 36 -1.66 9.89 -3.60
CA LYS A 36 -0.62 9.44 -2.67
C LYS A 36 0.55 8.75 -3.40
N ALA A 37 0.30 7.63 -4.05
CA ALA A 37 1.36 6.79 -4.60
C ALA A 37 2.13 7.46 -5.75
N LEU A 38 1.45 8.01 -6.73
CA LEU A 38 2.11 8.61 -7.89
C LEU A 38 2.98 9.82 -7.52
N PRO A 39 2.51 10.78 -6.69
CA PRO A 39 3.38 11.86 -6.19
C PRO A 39 4.59 11.36 -5.41
N VAL A 40 4.43 10.35 -4.55
CA VAL A 40 5.53 9.76 -3.78
C VAL A 40 6.55 9.12 -4.70
N LEU A 41 6.11 8.32 -5.68
CA LEU A 41 7.01 7.68 -6.64
C LEU A 41 7.85 8.71 -7.38
N LYS A 42 7.23 9.76 -7.91
CA LYS A 42 7.92 10.86 -8.60
C LYS A 42 8.95 11.53 -7.68
N HIS A 43 8.56 11.83 -6.45
CA HIS A 43 9.45 12.48 -5.48
C HIS A 43 10.68 11.61 -5.15
N GLN A 44 10.49 10.30 -4.94
CA GLN A 44 11.61 9.40 -4.65
C GLN A 44 12.56 9.26 -5.85
N LEU A 45 12.03 9.23 -7.07
CA LEU A 45 12.85 9.22 -8.28
C LEU A 45 13.65 10.52 -8.44
N ASP A 46 13.03 11.68 -8.14
CA ASP A 46 13.69 12.98 -8.18
C ASP A 46 14.82 13.08 -7.14
N ARG A 47 14.72 12.37 -6.03
CA ARG A 47 15.79 12.24 -5.03
C ARG A 47 16.94 11.34 -5.48
N GLY A 48 16.82 10.68 -6.61
CA GLY A 48 17.85 9.81 -7.17
C GLY A 48 17.73 8.33 -6.83
N LEU A 49 16.64 7.88 -6.20
CA LEU A 49 16.41 6.46 -5.97
C LEU A 49 16.17 5.75 -7.30
N SER A 50 16.61 4.48 -7.38
CA SER A 50 16.23 3.61 -8.50
C SER A 50 14.71 3.41 -8.55
N LEU A 51 14.19 3.00 -9.70
CA LEU A 51 12.77 2.69 -9.83
C LEU A 51 12.32 1.61 -8.84
N ASN A 52 13.16 0.60 -8.61
CA ASN A 52 12.89 -0.46 -7.65
C ASN A 52 12.81 0.07 -6.20
N ASP A 53 13.78 0.88 -5.79
CA ASP A 53 13.83 1.44 -4.44
C ASP A 53 12.74 2.47 -4.21
N ALA A 54 12.50 3.33 -5.20
CA ALA A 54 11.39 4.28 -5.16
C ALA A 54 10.04 3.56 -5.07
N GLY A 55 9.89 2.44 -5.78
CA GLY A 55 8.71 1.59 -5.70
C GLY A 55 8.52 0.98 -4.32
N ALA A 56 9.60 0.53 -3.68
CA ALA A 56 9.53 -0.02 -2.33
C ALA A 56 9.04 1.02 -1.31
N VAL A 57 9.56 2.25 -1.38
CA VAL A 57 9.06 3.37 -0.54
C VAL A 57 7.59 3.66 -0.83
N THR A 58 7.23 3.72 -2.11
CA THR A 58 5.85 3.98 -2.54
C THR A 58 4.88 2.92 -2.01
N LEU A 59 5.31 1.65 -2.00
CA LEU A 59 4.51 0.55 -1.43
C LEU A 59 4.15 0.83 0.03
N LEU A 60 5.07 1.32 0.83
CA LEU A 60 4.81 1.66 2.24
C LEU A 60 3.73 2.75 2.37
N TYR A 61 3.78 3.77 1.52
CA TYR A 61 2.73 4.80 1.51
C TYR A 61 1.37 4.26 1.10
N ILE A 62 1.33 3.36 0.13
CA ILE A 62 0.08 2.68 -0.25
C ILE A 62 -0.47 1.87 0.92
N MET A 63 0.36 1.06 1.56
CA MET A 63 -0.04 0.25 2.73
C MET A 63 -0.55 1.11 3.88
N ALA A 64 0.04 2.28 4.09
CA ALA A 64 -0.35 3.21 5.15
C ALA A 64 -1.73 3.85 4.90
N HIS A 65 -2.17 3.93 3.64
CA HIS A 65 -3.35 4.71 3.25
C HIS A 65 -4.43 3.90 2.52
N SER A 66 -4.21 2.62 2.25
CA SER A 66 -5.21 1.75 1.62
C SER A 66 -5.56 0.56 2.52
N GLU A 67 -6.77 0.05 2.36
CA GLU A 67 -7.21 -1.15 3.06
C GLU A 67 -6.82 -2.39 2.25
N ASP A 68 -5.78 -3.08 2.70
CA ASP A 68 -5.27 -4.27 2.04
C ASP A 68 -5.99 -5.52 2.52
N THR A 69 -6.93 -6.01 1.73
CA THR A 69 -7.71 -7.22 2.05
C THR A 69 -6.84 -8.47 2.12
N ASN A 70 -5.74 -8.50 1.40
CA ASN A 70 -4.83 -9.65 1.41
C ASN A 70 -4.08 -9.77 2.75
N ILE A 71 -3.69 -8.64 3.34
CA ILE A 71 -3.12 -8.61 4.70
C ILE A 71 -4.13 -9.17 5.68
N VAL A 72 -5.37 -8.71 5.63
CA VAL A 72 -6.44 -9.16 6.54
C VAL A 72 -6.69 -10.66 6.39
N ASN A 73 -6.73 -11.17 5.17
CA ASN A 73 -6.98 -12.59 4.90
C ASN A 73 -5.90 -13.52 5.43
N ARG A 74 -4.64 -13.11 5.32
CA ARG A 74 -3.49 -13.93 5.75
C ARG A 74 -3.10 -13.70 7.21
N SER A 75 -3.54 -12.61 7.80
CA SER A 75 -3.25 -12.23 9.18
C SER A 75 -4.54 -11.85 9.90
N SER A 76 -4.80 -10.55 10.09
CA SER A 76 -6.03 -10.06 10.71
C SER A 76 -6.27 -8.60 10.35
N TYR A 77 -7.52 -8.16 10.56
CA TYR A 77 -7.86 -6.74 10.47
C TYR A 77 -7.08 -5.89 11.49
N HIS A 78 -6.94 -6.41 12.71
CA HIS A 78 -6.15 -5.75 13.75
C HIS A 78 -4.69 -5.58 13.35
N SER A 79 -4.05 -6.61 12.77
CA SER A 79 -2.68 -6.54 12.27
C SER A 79 -2.54 -5.50 11.17
N MET A 80 -3.48 -5.44 10.23
CA MET A 80 -3.49 -4.42 9.18
C MET A 80 -3.53 -3.01 9.77
N LYS A 81 -4.45 -2.76 10.70
CA LYS A 81 -4.58 -1.45 11.37
C LYS A 81 -3.34 -1.06 12.16
N LYS A 82 -2.73 -2.02 12.84
CA LYS A 82 -1.47 -1.80 13.58
C LYS A 82 -0.34 -1.42 12.64
N ILE A 83 -0.19 -2.14 11.52
CA ILE A 83 0.81 -1.84 10.49
C ILE A 83 0.58 -0.44 9.91
N GLN A 84 -0.67 -0.09 9.58
CA GLN A 84 -0.99 1.24 9.07
C GLN A 84 -0.58 2.34 10.04
N SER A 85 -0.86 2.16 11.32
CA SER A 85 -0.50 3.14 12.36
C SER A 85 1.02 3.32 12.45
N ILE A 86 1.78 2.23 12.50
CA ILE A 86 3.24 2.26 12.54
C ILE A 86 3.81 2.93 11.29
N LEU A 87 3.31 2.57 10.10
CA LEU A 87 3.80 3.14 8.84
C LEU A 87 3.51 4.63 8.75
N ARG A 88 2.32 5.08 9.14
CA ARG A 88 1.97 6.52 9.14
C ARG A 88 2.89 7.31 10.04
N GLU A 89 3.18 6.80 11.23
CA GLU A 89 4.11 7.43 12.16
C GLU A 89 5.52 7.51 11.58
N THR A 90 6.03 6.40 11.05
CA THR A 90 7.38 6.34 10.46
C THR A 90 7.51 7.22 9.23
N LEU A 91 6.53 7.19 8.32
CA LEU A 91 6.57 7.95 7.07
C LEU A 91 6.43 9.46 7.29
N ASN A 92 5.92 9.88 8.43
CA ASN A 92 5.84 11.29 8.82
C ASN A 92 7.06 11.75 9.64
N ASP A 93 7.96 10.84 10.00
CA ASP A 93 9.16 11.18 10.77
C ASP A 93 10.20 11.86 9.86
N PRO A 94 10.62 13.10 10.17
CA PRO A 94 11.67 13.78 9.41
C PRO A 94 12.98 12.99 9.31
N GLU A 95 13.31 12.21 10.32
CA GLU A 95 14.51 11.35 10.28
C GLU A 95 14.40 10.28 9.19
N PHE A 96 13.24 9.66 9.03
CA PHE A 96 13.02 8.70 7.96
C PHE A 96 13.07 9.37 6.59
N ILE A 97 12.40 10.52 6.44
CA ILE A 97 12.29 11.25 5.16
C ILE A 97 13.67 11.66 4.64
N ASN A 98 14.60 12.03 5.53
CA ASN A 98 15.90 12.58 5.18
C ASN A 98 17.04 11.55 5.14
N LYS A 99 16.77 10.28 5.47
CA LYS A 99 17.75 9.20 5.45
C LYS A 99 17.50 8.21 4.31
N ASP A 100 18.46 7.31 4.12
CA ASP A 100 18.27 6.16 3.22
C ASP A 100 17.17 5.24 3.77
N PRO A 101 16.06 5.04 3.04
CA PRO A 101 14.95 4.22 3.52
C PRO A 101 15.22 2.71 3.44
N ILE A 102 16.24 2.27 2.70
CA ILE A 102 16.41 0.85 2.36
C ILE A 102 16.68 -0.03 3.59
N PRO A 103 17.54 0.34 4.56
CA PRO A 103 17.72 -0.48 5.76
C PRO A 103 16.43 -0.72 6.54
N TYR A 104 15.57 0.30 6.62
CA TYR A 104 14.26 0.18 7.27
C TYR A 104 13.32 -0.76 6.49
N ILE A 105 13.28 -0.64 5.16
CA ILE A 105 12.47 -1.48 4.29
C ILE A 105 12.90 -2.94 4.39
N GLU A 106 14.18 -3.22 4.40
CA GLU A 106 14.72 -4.58 4.58
C GLU A 106 14.34 -5.17 5.94
N SER A 107 14.37 -4.35 6.98
CA SER A 107 13.92 -4.76 8.32
C SER A 107 12.43 -5.10 8.34
N LEU A 108 11.58 -4.27 7.71
CA LEU A 108 10.16 -4.54 7.58
C LEU A 108 9.87 -5.81 6.78
N ASP A 109 10.60 -6.05 5.70
CA ASP A 109 10.43 -7.24 4.88
C ASP A 109 10.64 -8.50 5.71
N ARG A 110 11.69 -8.55 6.52
CA ARG A 110 11.93 -9.67 7.45
C ARG A 110 10.79 -9.85 8.44
N GLU A 111 10.29 -8.77 9.03
CA GLU A 111 9.17 -8.80 9.97
C GLU A 111 7.87 -9.26 9.29
N PHE A 112 7.61 -8.81 8.08
CA PHE A 112 6.42 -9.20 7.33
C PHE A 112 6.44 -10.68 6.97
N ILE A 113 7.57 -11.20 6.53
CA ILE A 113 7.74 -12.64 6.25
C ILE A 113 7.47 -13.45 7.52
N LYS A 114 8.08 -13.05 8.62
CA LYS A 114 7.93 -13.74 9.92
C LYS A 114 6.47 -13.76 10.40
N ASN A 115 5.71 -12.70 10.19
CA ASN A 115 4.35 -12.55 10.67
C ASN A 115 3.28 -12.85 9.62
N ASN A 116 3.67 -13.43 8.49
CA ASN A 116 2.77 -13.77 7.38
C ASN A 116 1.99 -12.56 6.84
N ILE A 117 2.63 -11.41 6.79
CA ILE A 117 2.07 -10.19 6.22
C ILE A 117 2.38 -10.18 4.73
N SER A 118 1.34 -10.19 3.90
CA SER A 118 1.47 -10.16 2.45
C SER A 118 0.64 -9.01 1.87
N PRO A 119 1.28 -7.90 1.46
CA PRO A 119 0.58 -6.72 0.97
C PRO A 119 0.20 -6.84 -0.51
N GLY A 120 -0.54 -7.90 -0.87
CA GLY A 120 -0.91 -8.18 -2.26
C GLY A 120 -1.81 -7.11 -2.88
N GLY A 121 -2.77 -6.60 -2.13
CA GLY A 121 -3.63 -5.51 -2.60
C GLY A 121 -2.87 -4.21 -2.81
N SER A 122 -1.94 -3.90 -1.91
CA SER A 122 -1.06 -2.73 -2.06
C SER A 122 -0.09 -2.88 -3.23
N ALA A 123 0.42 -4.09 -3.46
CA ALA A 123 1.29 -4.40 -4.60
C ALA A 123 0.57 -4.20 -5.94
N ASP A 124 -0.71 -4.54 -6.03
CA ASP A 124 -1.53 -4.30 -7.22
C ASP A 124 -1.67 -2.80 -7.50
N LEU A 125 -1.89 -1.99 -6.48
CA LEU A 125 -1.93 -0.53 -6.61
C LEU A 125 -0.57 0.05 -6.98
N LEU A 126 0.52 -0.53 -6.49
CA LEU A 126 1.87 -0.15 -6.91
C LEU A 126 2.09 -0.43 -8.40
N ALA A 127 1.66 -1.60 -8.88
CA ALA A 127 1.75 -1.94 -10.30
C ALA A 127 1.00 -0.92 -11.17
N LEU A 128 -0.20 -0.52 -10.76
CA LEU A 128 -0.95 0.53 -11.45
C LEU A 128 -0.22 1.88 -11.40
N THR A 129 0.41 2.21 -10.27
CA THR A 129 1.20 3.44 -10.12
C THR A 129 2.39 3.46 -11.09
N PHE A 130 3.12 2.36 -11.21
CA PHE A 130 4.20 2.21 -12.20
C PHE A 130 3.69 2.38 -13.62
N PHE A 131 2.58 1.73 -13.95
CA PHE A 131 1.98 1.84 -15.27
C PHE A 131 1.67 3.30 -15.61
N LEU A 132 1.01 4.03 -14.72
CA LEU A 132 0.66 5.44 -14.94
C LEU A 132 1.92 6.32 -15.05
N TYR A 133 2.91 6.09 -14.21
CA TYR A 133 4.17 6.81 -14.28
C TYR A 133 4.85 6.60 -15.64
N LEU A 134 5.00 5.35 -16.07
CA LEU A 134 5.63 5.02 -17.33
C LEU A 134 4.83 5.54 -18.53
N PHE A 135 3.51 5.48 -18.47
CA PHE A 135 2.63 6.02 -19.49
C PHE A 135 2.78 7.54 -19.64
N GLU A 136 2.78 8.27 -18.53
CA GLU A 136 2.98 9.73 -18.53
C GLU A 136 4.34 10.14 -19.12
N ASN A 137 5.37 9.30 -18.94
CA ASN A 137 6.73 9.57 -19.37
C ASN A 137 7.11 8.90 -20.70
N SER A 138 6.16 8.27 -21.39
CA SER A 138 6.39 7.58 -22.67
C SER A 138 6.31 8.49 -23.89
N GLY A 139 5.81 9.71 -23.74
CA GLY A 139 5.58 10.64 -24.84
C GLY A 139 4.32 10.34 -25.65
N LEU A 140 3.47 9.43 -25.17
CA LEU A 140 2.20 9.09 -25.81
C LEU A 140 1.05 9.99 -25.36
#